data_a7a1ccdfd7062f13ece2bc3146d2db23
#
_entry.id   a7a1ccdfd7062f13ece2bc3146d2db23
#
_cell.length_a   1.000
_cell.length_b   1.000
_cell.length_c   1.000
_cell.angle_alpha   90.00
_cell.angle_beta   90.00
_cell.angle_gamma   90.00
#
_symmetry.space_group_name_H-M   'P 1'
#
loop_
_entity.id
_entity.type
_entity.pdbx_description
1 polymer ?
#
loop_
_entity_poly.entity_id
_entity_poly.type
_entity_poly.pdbx_seq_one_letter_code
_entity_poly.pdbx_strand_id
1 'polypeptide(L)'
;MSESARVLVVDDTPTKRYILSSWLRRSGHQVLEARGGEEALGLLADHQVDLVVLDVRLPDIGGYEVCELIKANPATASIPVIQVSANAITPADRTEGLERGADAYLSEPIEPTEFAATVEAMLRYYRARWRAELMAERLAKLAEVTLRMNEAETFDELLTVAVEGTAEVLGRYSGTLAMLPDGRVRRFRARPGEPADAQAAAPDVLERLSERALKDAARAKVFTLASTEWQGLLPDVRAEDSTTGVLCRTKNSPSPVYLGVEAVSPLDADEVNLLRQLGQELALALGALRAYTEEHDIALTLQRSLLPSRIPEVPGLQVALRYQPAVDNVEVGGDFYEVLQVDGRVLVAVGDVEGHSLHAATVMAEVRHALRASLIAQVDLSASLDLLNQMMRRYHRGLTATVCLMLIDPATGEIELANAGHMPPLFAGPGSSYHTLGNLLLGAVPERYQVDRLKLPPGGTMMLFTDGLLEDRHVLLDDSMEKARQLAETVEDDLEDFAERMLGAFGAREDDVALVVVRRTLDADSAGA
;
A
#
# COMPACT_ATOMS: atom_id res chain seq x y z
N MET A 1 0.14 46.71 8.68
CA MET A 1 1.57 47.14 8.71
C MET A 1 2.25 46.37 7.61
N SER A 2 2.98 47.08 6.71
CA SER A 2 3.74 46.41 5.66
C SER A 2 4.83 45.52 6.30
N GLU A 3 4.94 44.26 5.89
CA GLU A 3 6.04 43.39 6.33
C GLU A 3 7.36 43.97 5.86
N SER A 4 8.35 44.09 6.74
CA SER A 4 9.70 44.58 6.41
C SER A 4 10.32 43.69 5.32
N ALA A 5 10.79 44.28 4.22
CA ALA A 5 11.51 43.61 3.15
C ALA A 5 12.97 44.07 3.12
N ARG A 6 13.86 43.23 2.58
CA ARG A 6 15.25 43.59 2.32
C ARG A 6 15.40 44.00 0.85
N VAL A 7 15.66 45.28 0.61
CA VAL A 7 15.74 45.86 -0.74
C VAL A 7 17.20 46.21 -1.04
N LEU A 8 17.71 45.78 -2.19
CA LEU A 8 19.02 46.15 -2.70
C LEU A 8 18.87 47.38 -3.60
N VAL A 9 19.57 48.48 -3.29
CA VAL A 9 19.63 49.69 -4.10
C VAL A 9 21.00 49.78 -4.78
N VAL A 10 20.99 49.78 -6.11
CA VAL A 10 22.19 49.81 -6.95
C VAL A 10 22.20 51.09 -7.76
N ASP A 11 23.11 52.02 -7.48
CA ASP A 11 23.28 53.30 -8.15
C ASP A 11 24.70 53.81 -7.89
N ASP A 12 25.42 54.27 -8.90
CA ASP A 12 26.79 54.75 -8.77
C ASP A 12 26.87 56.14 -8.11
N THR A 13 25.77 56.92 -8.22
CA THR A 13 25.66 58.28 -7.69
C THR A 13 25.32 58.27 -6.19
N PRO A 14 26.23 58.65 -5.27
CA PRO A 14 26.00 58.57 -3.82
C PRO A 14 24.75 59.29 -3.34
N THR A 15 24.42 60.42 -3.93
CA THR A 15 23.24 61.24 -3.57
C THR A 15 21.94 60.54 -3.93
N LYS A 16 21.84 59.97 -5.12
CA LYS A 16 20.65 59.19 -5.55
C LYS A 16 20.46 57.96 -4.69
N ARG A 17 21.52 57.18 -4.54
CA ARG A 17 21.50 55.96 -3.69
C ARG A 17 21.04 56.29 -2.28
N TYR A 18 21.55 57.39 -1.69
CA TYR A 18 21.12 57.83 -0.36
C TYR A 18 19.63 58.20 -0.32
N ILE A 19 19.12 58.93 -1.32
CA ILE A 19 17.72 59.36 -1.39
C ILE A 19 16.79 58.13 -1.46
N LEU A 20 17.02 57.21 -2.42
CA LEU A 20 16.22 56.02 -2.59
C LEU A 20 16.27 55.14 -1.33
N SER A 21 17.46 54.92 -0.77
CA SER A 21 17.65 54.18 0.47
C SER A 21 16.90 54.82 1.67
N SER A 22 16.90 56.17 1.75
CA SER A 22 16.19 56.90 2.79
C SER A 22 14.67 56.72 2.69
N TRP A 23 14.11 56.74 1.49
CA TRP A 23 12.67 56.50 1.27
C TRP A 23 12.28 55.11 1.67
N LEU A 24 13.04 54.07 1.30
CA LEU A 24 12.81 52.68 1.66
C LEU A 24 12.90 52.46 3.17
N ARG A 25 13.91 53.01 3.82
CA ARG A 25 14.04 52.92 5.30
C ARG A 25 12.88 53.58 6.04
N ARG A 26 12.36 54.72 5.53
CA ARG A 26 11.16 55.39 6.07
C ARG A 26 9.91 54.57 5.88
N SER A 27 9.84 53.76 4.84
CA SER A 27 8.75 52.81 4.58
C SER A 27 8.89 51.50 5.43
N GLY A 28 9.95 51.37 6.26
CA GLY A 28 10.15 50.25 7.16
C GLY A 28 10.93 49.06 6.58
N HIS A 29 11.56 49.25 5.41
CA HIS A 29 12.36 48.21 4.76
C HIS A 29 13.84 48.26 5.22
N GLN A 30 14.50 47.08 5.17
CA GLN A 30 15.96 46.98 5.30
C GLN A 30 16.58 47.27 3.94
N VAL A 31 17.71 48.03 3.90
CA VAL A 31 18.33 48.42 2.64
C VAL A 31 19.78 47.99 2.62
N LEU A 32 20.15 47.25 1.57
CA LEU A 32 21.50 47.00 1.14
C LEU A 32 21.82 48.01 0.01
N GLU A 33 23.06 48.48 -0.05
CA GLU A 33 23.50 49.46 -1.04
C GLU A 33 24.69 48.91 -1.83
N ALA A 34 24.66 49.07 -3.16
CA ALA A 34 25.75 48.77 -4.08
C ALA A 34 26.05 49.97 -4.98
N ARG A 35 27.33 50.15 -5.34
CA ARG A 35 27.80 51.27 -6.18
C ARG A 35 27.94 50.89 -7.65
N GLY A 36 27.83 49.59 -7.97
CA GLY A 36 27.99 49.03 -9.29
C GLY A 36 27.35 47.64 -9.40
N GLY A 37 27.35 47.13 -10.62
CA GLY A 37 26.75 45.84 -10.95
C GLY A 37 27.47 44.64 -10.31
N GLU A 38 28.83 44.66 -10.31
CA GLU A 38 29.61 43.57 -9.71
C GLU A 38 29.35 43.46 -8.20
N GLU A 39 29.34 44.61 -7.48
CA GLU A 39 29.03 44.66 -6.06
C GLU A 39 27.60 44.16 -5.78
N ALA A 40 26.65 44.55 -6.63
CA ALA A 40 25.25 44.09 -6.51
C ALA A 40 25.10 42.59 -6.67
N LEU A 41 25.75 41.98 -7.66
CA LEU A 41 25.73 40.53 -7.87
C LEU A 41 26.39 39.78 -6.71
N GLY A 42 27.47 40.30 -6.12
CA GLY A 42 28.11 39.79 -4.92
C GLY A 42 27.16 39.81 -3.72
N LEU A 43 26.47 40.93 -3.49
CA LEU A 43 25.50 41.04 -2.38
C LEU A 43 24.29 40.10 -2.54
N LEU A 44 23.85 39.83 -3.77
CA LEU A 44 22.79 38.88 -4.07
C LEU A 44 23.20 37.43 -3.82
N ALA A 45 24.50 37.10 -3.94
CA ALA A 45 25.03 35.80 -3.60
C ALA A 45 25.11 35.56 -2.08
N ASP A 46 25.42 36.61 -1.30
CA ASP A 46 25.68 36.53 0.14
C ASP A 46 24.44 36.80 1.00
N HIS A 47 23.41 37.44 0.44
CA HIS A 47 22.25 37.92 1.18
C HIS A 47 20.93 37.57 0.47
N GLN A 48 19.93 37.21 1.25
CA GLN A 48 18.55 37.13 0.74
C GLN A 48 18.00 38.55 0.50
N VAL A 49 17.57 38.83 -0.72
CA VAL A 49 17.02 40.11 -1.16
C VAL A 49 15.62 39.91 -1.70
N ASP A 50 14.65 40.72 -1.28
CA ASP A 50 13.26 40.65 -1.69
C ASP A 50 12.92 41.47 -2.94
N LEU A 51 13.75 42.49 -3.23
CA LEU A 51 13.57 43.40 -4.39
C LEU A 51 14.89 44.11 -4.69
N VAL A 52 15.16 44.36 -5.99
CA VAL A 52 16.29 45.16 -6.46
C VAL A 52 15.79 46.44 -7.12
N VAL A 53 16.34 47.57 -6.69
CA VAL A 53 16.21 48.86 -7.38
C VAL A 53 17.53 49.14 -8.08
N LEU A 54 17.53 49.18 -9.41
CA LEU A 54 18.72 49.13 -10.25
C LEU A 54 18.80 50.33 -11.21
N ASP A 55 19.85 51.14 -11.08
CA ASP A 55 20.13 52.16 -12.10
C ASP A 55 20.57 51.49 -13.40
N VAL A 56 20.08 52.03 -14.50
CA VAL A 56 20.44 51.58 -15.87
C VAL A 56 21.90 51.87 -16.21
N ARG A 57 22.44 52.95 -15.68
CA ARG A 57 23.82 53.39 -15.96
C ARG A 57 24.74 53.16 -14.77
N LEU A 58 25.52 52.12 -14.86
CA LEU A 58 26.52 51.77 -13.87
C LEU A 58 27.93 51.82 -14.47
N PRO A 59 28.98 52.04 -13.66
CA PRO A 59 30.34 52.28 -14.17
C PRO A 59 31.06 51.00 -14.64
N ASP A 60 30.64 49.85 -14.18
CA ASP A 60 31.26 48.53 -14.42
C ASP A 60 30.42 47.68 -15.40
N ILE A 61 29.32 47.15 -14.97
CA ILE A 61 28.37 46.36 -15.78
C ILE A 61 27.08 47.16 -15.93
N GLY A 62 26.56 47.28 -17.16
CA GLY A 62 25.31 48.04 -17.41
C GLY A 62 24.10 47.45 -16.66
N GLY A 63 23.21 48.30 -16.14
CA GLY A 63 22.07 47.85 -15.38
C GLY A 63 21.14 46.89 -16.14
N TYR A 64 21.07 46.99 -17.47
CA TYR A 64 20.35 46.00 -18.29
C TYR A 64 21.02 44.63 -18.22
N GLU A 65 22.33 44.54 -18.31
CA GLU A 65 23.11 43.30 -18.24
C GLU A 65 23.05 42.71 -16.84
N VAL A 66 23.10 43.52 -15.77
CA VAL A 66 22.89 43.09 -14.40
C VAL A 66 21.51 42.46 -14.23
N CYS A 67 20.46 43.06 -14.80
CA CYS A 67 19.10 42.52 -14.78
C CYS A 67 19.03 41.15 -15.46
N GLU A 68 19.61 41.02 -16.66
CA GLU A 68 19.69 39.76 -17.39
C GLU A 68 20.40 38.66 -16.56
N LEU A 69 21.52 38.98 -15.90
CA LEU A 69 22.26 38.05 -15.04
C LEU A 69 21.44 37.62 -13.81
N ILE A 70 20.71 38.58 -13.19
CA ILE A 70 19.80 38.25 -12.08
C ILE A 70 18.70 37.27 -12.54
N LYS A 71 18.09 37.53 -13.72
CA LYS A 71 16.99 36.72 -14.25
C LYS A 71 17.44 35.39 -14.85
N ALA A 72 18.69 35.28 -15.30
CA ALA A 72 19.26 34.03 -15.80
C ALA A 72 19.68 33.05 -14.70
N ASN A 73 19.92 33.52 -13.48
CA ASN A 73 20.32 32.67 -12.36
C ASN A 73 19.10 32.15 -11.63
N PRO A 74 18.86 30.82 -11.58
CA PRO A 74 17.71 30.23 -10.91
C PRO A 74 17.52 30.66 -9.44
N ALA A 75 18.61 30.96 -8.72
CA ALA A 75 18.55 31.37 -7.31
C ALA A 75 18.02 32.82 -7.15
N THR A 76 18.16 33.69 -8.17
CA THR A 76 17.78 35.09 -8.11
C THR A 76 16.71 35.48 -9.14
N ALA A 77 16.37 34.60 -10.06
CA ALA A 77 15.43 34.86 -11.17
C ALA A 77 14.05 35.34 -10.68
N SER A 78 13.62 34.90 -9.53
CA SER A 78 12.35 35.28 -8.90
C SER A 78 12.39 36.65 -8.23
N ILE A 79 13.56 37.26 -8.02
CA ILE A 79 13.66 38.57 -7.35
C ILE A 79 13.17 39.67 -8.32
N PRO A 80 12.21 40.51 -7.92
CA PRO A 80 11.75 41.62 -8.74
C PRO A 80 12.82 42.69 -8.89
N VAL A 81 12.95 43.20 -10.12
CA VAL A 81 13.90 44.26 -10.47
C VAL A 81 13.13 45.48 -10.96
N ILE A 82 13.28 46.61 -10.26
CA ILE A 82 12.80 47.93 -10.67
C ILE A 82 13.99 48.67 -11.28
N GLN A 83 13.95 48.94 -12.57
CA GLN A 83 14.96 49.78 -13.23
C GLN A 83 14.64 51.25 -13.05
N VAL A 84 15.70 52.05 -12.81
CA VAL A 84 15.65 53.51 -12.68
C VAL A 84 16.52 54.14 -13.76
N SER A 85 16.05 55.19 -14.45
CA SER A 85 16.85 55.89 -15.47
C SER A 85 16.63 57.39 -15.49
N ALA A 86 17.74 58.12 -15.68
CA ALA A 86 17.82 59.58 -15.66
C ALA A 86 17.48 60.27 -16.99
N ASN A 87 17.25 59.59 -18.11
CA ASN A 87 16.98 60.21 -19.39
C ASN A 87 15.48 60.22 -19.72
N ALA A 88 15.06 61.31 -20.43
CA ALA A 88 13.73 61.38 -21.06
C ALA A 88 13.58 60.22 -22.04
N ILE A 89 12.87 59.21 -21.61
CA ILE A 89 12.85 57.88 -22.21
C ILE A 89 11.85 57.90 -23.35
N THR A 90 12.34 57.49 -24.52
CA THR A 90 11.45 57.11 -25.62
C THR A 90 10.64 55.85 -25.20
N PRO A 91 9.43 55.65 -25.75
CA PRO A 91 8.71 54.39 -25.54
C PRO A 91 9.56 53.14 -25.83
N ALA A 92 10.57 53.28 -26.74
CA ALA A 92 11.50 52.20 -27.08
C ALA A 92 12.41 51.78 -25.91
N ASP A 93 12.93 52.73 -25.13
CA ASP A 93 13.82 52.40 -23.98
C ASP A 93 13.09 51.68 -22.86
N ARG A 94 11.80 52.00 -22.64
CA ARG A 94 10.94 51.25 -21.67
C ARG A 94 10.67 49.84 -22.15
N THR A 95 10.40 49.67 -23.44
CA THR A 95 10.17 48.36 -24.04
C THR A 95 11.42 47.51 -23.92
N GLU A 96 12.61 48.07 -24.22
CA GLU A 96 13.89 47.36 -24.08
C GLU A 96 14.15 46.90 -22.64
N GLY A 97 13.90 47.74 -21.62
CA GLY A 97 14.09 47.35 -20.21
C GLY A 97 13.18 46.23 -19.77
N LEU A 98 11.91 46.25 -20.19
CA LEU A 98 10.94 45.19 -19.90
C LEU A 98 11.25 43.88 -20.66
N GLU A 99 11.67 44.01 -21.95
CA GLU A 99 12.08 42.83 -22.75
C GLU A 99 13.34 42.15 -22.20
N ARG A 100 14.23 42.91 -21.53
CA ARG A 100 15.42 42.39 -20.84
C ARG A 100 15.16 41.87 -19.41
N GLY A 101 13.87 41.76 -19.01
CA GLY A 101 13.43 41.08 -17.80
C GLY A 101 13.20 41.98 -16.58
N ALA A 102 13.25 43.29 -16.70
CA ALA A 102 12.82 44.17 -15.60
C ALA A 102 11.31 44.06 -15.35
N ASP A 103 10.92 44.07 -14.08
CA ASP A 103 9.51 43.92 -13.68
C ASP A 103 8.79 45.27 -13.58
N ALA A 104 9.53 46.34 -13.37
CA ALA A 104 9.04 47.72 -13.40
C ALA A 104 10.14 48.68 -13.85
N TYR A 105 9.73 49.87 -14.29
CA TYR A 105 10.61 50.91 -14.77
C TYR A 105 10.17 52.27 -14.22
N LEU A 106 11.10 53.03 -13.65
CA LEU A 106 10.88 54.37 -13.14
C LEU A 106 11.80 55.39 -13.87
N SER A 107 11.24 56.51 -14.31
CA SER A 107 12.00 57.59 -14.95
C SER A 107 12.22 58.75 -14.00
N GLU A 108 13.44 59.31 -13.99
CA GLU A 108 13.75 60.52 -13.22
C GLU A 108 13.17 61.77 -13.89
N PRO A 109 12.73 62.77 -13.13
CA PRO A 109 12.71 62.80 -11.65
C PRO A 109 11.62 61.91 -11.06
N ILE A 110 11.99 61.07 -10.05
CA ILE A 110 11.08 60.15 -9.40
C ILE A 110 10.36 60.87 -8.27
N GLU A 111 9.04 60.81 -8.26
CA GLU A 111 8.25 61.29 -7.13
C GLU A 111 8.28 60.25 -6.00
N PRO A 112 8.54 60.65 -4.72
CA PRO A 112 8.63 59.73 -3.60
C PRO A 112 7.41 58.83 -3.43
N THR A 113 6.23 59.34 -3.73
CA THR A 113 4.94 58.60 -3.64
C THR A 113 4.80 57.55 -4.74
N GLU A 114 5.27 57.83 -5.96
CA GLU A 114 5.29 56.88 -7.06
C GLU A 114 6.28 55.74 -6.79
N PHE A 115 7.48 56.08 -6.30
CA PHE A 115 8.49 55.09 -5.92
C PHE A 115 7.99 54.13 -4.87
N ALA A 116 7.45 54.66 -3.75
CA ALA A 116 6.92 53.85 -2.66
C ALA A 116 5.76 52.96 -3.14
N ALA A 117 4.84 53.48 -3.94
CA ALA A 117 3.72 52.73 -4.48
C ALA A 117 4.18 51.58 -5.40
N THR A 118 5.18 51.82 -6.24
CA THR A 118 5.76 50.82 -7.17
C THR A 118 6.45 49.69 -6.38
N VAL A 119 7.29 50.05 -5.41
CA VAL A 119 7.96 49.06 -4.53
C VAL A 119 6.95 48.17 -3.79
N GLU A 120 5.95 48.80 -3.16
CA GLU A 120 4.91 48.05 -2.44
C GLU A 120 4.07 47.16 -3.38
N ALA A 121 3.77 47.61 -4.59
CA ALA A 121 3.03 46.83 -5.58
C ALA A 121 3.85 45.60 -6.02
N MET A 122 5.15 45.79 -6.30
CA MET A 122 6.04 44.70 -6.69
C MET A 122 6.21 43.69 -5.57
N LEU A 123 6.50 44.12 -4.35
CA LEU A 123 6.62 43.22 -3.20
C LEU A 123 5.34 42.42 -2.95
N ARG A 124 4.15 43.03 -3.06
CA ARG A 124 2.86 42.31 -2.93
C ARG A 124 2.69 41.27 -4.03
N TYR A 125 2.95 41.63 -5.29
CA TYR A 125 2.80 40.72 -6.43
C TYR A 125 3.71 39.50 -6.30
N TYR A 126 4.98 39.73 -6.01
CA TYR A 126 5.96 38.64 -5.90
C TYR A 126 5.76 37.76 -4.70
N ARG A 127 5.37 38.31 -3.54
CA ARG A 127 5.00 37.51 -2.37
C ARG A 127 3.78 36.64 -2.64
N ALA A 128 2.78 37.19 -3.32
CA ALA A 128 1.59 36.41 -3.69
C ALA A 128 1.94 35.27 -4.67
N ARG A 129 2.78 35.56 -5.67
CA ARG A 129 3.26 34.58 -6.64
C ARG A 129 4.07 33.48 -5.96
N TRP A 130 5.05 33.84 -5.15
CA TRP A 130 5.89 32.87 -4.43
C TRP A 130 5.06 31.96 -3.50
N ARG A 131 4.09 32.54 -2.79
CA ARG A 131 3.15 31.75 -1.97
C ARG A 131 2.33 30.78 -2.82
N ALA A 132 1.89 31.22 -4.00
CA ALA A 132 1.12 30.37 -4.90
C ALA A 132 1.97 29.23 -5.48
N GLU A 133 3.22 29.51 -5.87
CA GLU A 133 4.17 28.50 -6.37
C GLU A 133 4.50 27.46 -5.27
N LEU A 134 4.81 27.92 -4.04
CA LEU A 134 5.05 27.04 -2.90
C LEU A 134 3.84 26.17 -2.56
N MET A 135 2.64 26.76 -2.58
CA MET A 135 1.41 26.02 -2.33
C MET A 135 1.14 24.97 -3.42
N ALA A 136 1.38 25.31 -4.69
CA ALA A 136 1.24 24.37 -5.79
C ALA A 136 2.19 23.16 -5.64
N GLU A 137 3.44 23.41 -5.27
CA GLU A 137 4.42 22.36 -4.98
C GLU A 137 3.96 21.45 -3.81
N ARG A 138 3.52 22.07 -2.70
CA ARG A 138 3.03 21.34 -1.54
C ARG A 138 1.79 20.49 -1.85
N LEU A 139 0.87 21.00 -2.67
CA LEU A 139 -0.32 20.26 -3.11
C LEU A 139 0.04 19.10 -4.05
N ALA A 140 1.02 19.26 -4.92
CA ALA A 140 1.51 18.17 -5.76
C ALA A 140 2.11 17.04 -4.91
N LYS A 141 2.96 17.38 -3.94
CA LYS A 141 3.51 16.41 -2.98
C LYS A 141 2.42 15.74 -2.13
N LEU A 142 1.42 16.51 -1.68
CA LEU A 142 0.28 15.96 -0.94
C LEU A 142 -0.48 14.90 -1.75
N ALA A 143 -0.74 15.19 -3.04
CA ALA A 143 -1.42 14.24 -3.92
C ALA A 143 -0.60 12.95 -4.11
N GLU A 144 0.71 13.06 -4.30
CA GLU A 144 1.61 11.91 -4.39
C GLU A 144 1.61 11.07 -3.10
N VAL A 145 1.75 11.72 -1.94
CA VAL A 145 1.72 11.04 -0.64
C VAL A 145 0.39 10.34 -0.39
N THR A 146 -0.73 11.00 -0.75
CA THR A 146 -2.07 10.40 -0.63
C THR A 146 -2.21 9.15 -1.50
N LEU A 147 -1.70 9.18 -2.73
CA LEU A 147 -1.70 8.01 -3.61
C LEU A 147 -0.91 6.85 -2.99
N ARG A 148 0.32 7.10 -2.57
CA ARG A 148 1.19 6.09 -1.92
C ARG A 148 0.58 5.53 -0.62
N MET A 149 -0.10 6.36 0.18
CA MET A 149 -0.82 5.88 1.37
C MET A 149 -1.96 4.90 1.02
N ASN A 150 -2.64 5.11 -0.11
CA ASN A 150 -3.72 4.23 -0.56
C ASN A 150 -3.22 2.95 -1.25
N GLU A 151 -1.99 2.95 -1.74
CA GLU A 151 -1.31 1.78 -2.34
C GLU A 151 -0.63 0.89 -1.29
N ALA A 152 -0.46 1.37 -0.06
CA ALA A 152 0.22 0.64 0.99
C ALA A 152 -0.56 -0.64 1.39
N GLU A 153 0.13 -1.76 1.35
CA GLU A 153 -0.42 -3.09 1.64
C GLU A 153 -0.31 -3.46 3.14
N THR A 154 0.61 -2.82 3.85
CA THR A 154 0.85 -3.09 5.28
C THR A 154 0.69 -1.83 6.14
N PHE A 155 0.35 -2.03 7.42
CA PHE A 155 0.25 -0.92 8.39
C PHE A 155 1.57 -0.18 8.58
N ASP A 156 2.69 -0.89 8.61
CA ASP A 156 4.01 -0.30 8.80
C ASP A 156 4.42 0.54 7.57
N GLU A 157 4.13 0.07 6.37
CA GLU A 157 4.33 0.82 5.13
C GLU A 157 3.47 2.08 5.08
N LEU A 158 2.16 1.97 5.36
CA LEU A 158 1.24 3.10 5.41
C LEU A 158 1.72 4.19 6.38
N LEU A 159 2.14 3.80 7.58
CA LEU A 159 2.61 4.75 8.59
C LEU A 159 3.97 5.37 8.23
N THR A 160 4.84 4.61 7.57
CA THR A 160 6.10 5.10 7.01
C THR A 160 5.86 6.16 5.94
N VAL A 161 5.04 5.84 4.93
CA VAL A 161 4.67 6.78 3.86
C VAL A 161 4.03 8.05 4.43
N ALA A 162 3.14 7.91 5.40
CA ALA A 162 2.46 9.05 6.01
C ALA A 162 3.42 9.99 6.74
N VAL A 163 4.38 9.45 7.50
CA VAL A 163 5.30 10.29 8.27
C VAL A 163 6.38 10.91 7.40
N GLU A 164 6.96 10.17 6.46
CA GLU A 164 7.94 10.69 5.51
C GLU A 164 7.32 11.75 4.60
N GLY A 165 6.15 11.44 4.01
CA GLY A 165 5.43 12.39 3.17
C GLY A 165 5.00 13.67 3.91
N THR A 166 4.59 13.56 5.16
CA THR A 166 4.29 14.75 5.99
C THR A 166 5.54 15.59 6.22
N ALA A 167 6.69 14.96 6.47
CA ALA A 167 7.96 15.65 6.63
C ALA A 167 8.37 16.39 5.35
N GLU A 168 8.17 15.80 4.17
CA GLU A 168 8.48 16.39 2.87
C GLU A 168 7.54 17.54 2.50
N VAL A 169 6.21 17.37 2.69
CA VAL A 169 5.19 18.38 2.38
C VAL A 169 5.37 19.63 3.22
N LEU A 170 5.64 19.47 4.51
CA LEU A 170 5.75 20.59 5.45
C LEU A 170 7.19 21.06 5.70
N GLY A 171 8.21 20.31 5.22
CA GLY A 171 9.61 20.63 5.44
C GLY A 171 10.02 20.59 6.91
N ARG A 172 9.36 19.75 7.74
CA ARG A 172 9.53 19.70 9.20
C ARG A 172 9.68 18.25 9.70
N TYR A 173 10.33 18.10 10.84
CA TYR A 173 10.35 16.80 11.53
C TYR A 173 8.94 16.37 11.88
N SER A 174 8.53 15.18 11.48
CA SER A 174 7.18 14.66 11.64
C SER A 174 7.13 13.40 12.50
N GLY A 175 5.95 13.11 13.06
CA GLY A 175 5.71 11.90 13.84
C GLY A 175 4.24 11.48 13.79
N THR A 176 4.02 10.16 13.80
CA THR A 176 2.68 9.57 13.87
C THR A 176 2.57 8.55 14.99
N LEU A 177 1.37 8.37 15.51
CA LEU A 177 1.00 7.33 16.47
C LEU A 177 -0.27 6.65 15.96
N ALA A 178 -0.23 5.34 15.85
CA ALA A 178 -1.39 4.53 15.48
C ALA A 178 -1.44 3.24 16.28
N MET A 179 -2.64 2.76 16.56
CA MET A 179 -2.87 1.43 17.12
C MET A 179 -2.98 0.44 15.96
N LEU A 180 -2.23 -0.65 16.02
CA LEU A 180 -2.29 -1.76 15.06
C LEU A 180 -3.46 -2.71 15.39
N PRO A 181 -3.84 -3.64 14.49
CA PRO A 181 -4.89 -4.63 14.74
C PRO A 181 -4.63 -5.51 15.96
N ASP A 182 -3.37 -5.79 16.29
CA ASP A 182 -2.96 -6.56 17.47
C ASP A 182 -3.07 -5.80 18.81
N GLY A 183 -3.58 -4.56 18.78
CA GLY A 183 -3.75 -3.69 19.94
C GLY A 183 -2.48 -2.94 20.38
N ARG A 184 -1.34 -3.15 19.72
CA ARG A 184 -0.10 -2.42 20.02
C ARG A 184 -0.13 -1.04 19.39
N VAL A 185 0.40 -0.05 20.12
CA VAL A 185 0.59 1.30 19.58
C VAL A 185 2.02 1.43 19.07
N ARG A 186 2.14 1.86 17.80
CA ARG A 186 3.41 2.14 17.14
C ARG A 186 3.56 3.63 16.89
N ARG A 187 4.81 4.08 16.97
CA ARG A 187 5.23 5.44 16.67
C ARG A 187 6.23 5.40 15.53
N PHE A 188 6.00 6.26 14.52
CA PHE A 188 6.93 6.48 13.43
C PHE A 188 7.34 7.95 13.42
N ARG A 189 8.57 8.23 13.02
CA ARG A 189 9.14 9.59 12.96
C ARG A 189 10.02 9.70 11.74
N ALA A 190 10.02 10.86 11.07
CA ALA A 190 10.89 11.13 9.94
C ALA A 190 11.32 12.60 9.90
N ARG A 191 12.52 12.85 9.39
CA ARG A 191 12.98 14.17 8.96
C ARG A 191 12.83 14.29 7.44
N PRO A 192 12.71 15.51 6.90
CA PRO A 192 12.69 15.68 5.47
C PRO A 192 13.90 15.02 4.79
N GLY A 193 13.66 14.08 3.86
CA GLY A 193 14.70 13.35 3.14
C GLY A 193 15.41 12.24 3.93
N GLU A 194 14.98 11.92 5.14
CA GLU A 194 15.50 10.80 5.93
C GLU A 194 14.45 9.68 6.06
N PRO A 195 14.86 8.40 6.09
CA PRO A 195 13.93 7.29 6.30
C PRO A 195 13.30 7.34 7.69
N ALA A 196 12.08 6.79 7.79
CA ALA A 196 11.33 6.75 9.03
C ALA A 196 11.97 5.80 10.06
N ASP A 197 11.95 6.23 11.33
CA ASP A 197 12.28 5.42 12.50
C ASP A 197 10.99 4.95 13.18
N ALA A 198 10.88 3.64 13.42
CA ALA A 198 9.70 3.00 13.99
C ALA A 198 9.98 2.46 15.39
N GLN A 199 9.15 2.81 16.36
CA GLN A 199 9.29 2.39 17.76
C GLN A 199 7.93 2.00 18.36
N ALA A 200 7.97 1.14 19.40
CA ALA A 200 6.79 0.89 20.22
C ALA A 200 6.46 2.14 21.07
N ALA A 201 5.17 2.36 21.31
CA ALA A 201 4.69 3.42 22.19
C ALA A 201 3.82 2.83 23.31
N ALA A 202 3.62 3.59 24.39
CA ALA A 202 2.76 3.18 25.49
C ALA A 202 1.33 2.95 24.99
N PRO A 203 0.65 1.86 25.39
CA PRO A 203 -0.67 1.51 24.88
C PRO A 203 -1.74 2.59 25.12
N ASP A 204 -1.63 3.35 26.21
CA ASP A 204 -2.56 4.38 26.65
C ASP A 204 -2.33 5.77 26.03
N VAL A 205 -1.26 5.96 25.25
CA VAL A 205 -0.87 7.27 24.74
C VAL A 205 -1.94 7.90 23.83
N LEU A 206 -2.57 7.12 22.97
CA LEU A 206 -3.62 7.60 22.08
C LEU A 206 -4.91 7.94 22.84
N GLU A 207 -5.23 7.18 23.88
CA GLU A 207 -6.36 7.47 24.77
C GLU A 207 -6.15 8.79 25.52
N ARG A 208 -4.99 8.98 26.15
CA ARG A 208 -4.60 10.20 26.83
C ARG A 208 -4.59 11.41 25.90
N LEU A 209 -4.10 11.26 24.67
CA LEU A 209 -4.20 12.31 23.65
C LEU A 209 -5.64 12.61 23.27
N SER A 210 -6.47 11.58 23.18
CA SER A 210 -7.88 11.68 22.82
C SER A 210 -8.70 12.42 23.88
N GLU A 211 -8.52 12.09 25.15
CA GLU A 211 -9.16 12.77 26.28
C GLU A 211 -8.81 14.25 26.33
N ARG A 212 -7.57 14.59 25.98
CA ARG A 212 -7.08 15.96 25.98
C ARG A 212 -7.54 16.77 24.77
N ALA A 213 -7.51 16.17 23.57
CA ALA A 213 -7.71 16.88 22.31
C ALA A 213 -9.14 16.75 21.75
N LEU A 214 -9.76 15.57 21.86
CA LEU A 214 -11.08 15.28 21.30
C LEU A 214 -12.18 15.36 22.37
N LYS A 215 -12.40 16.52 22.98
CA LYS A 215 -13.60 16.75 23.77
C LYS A 215 -14.78 16.75 22.81
N ASP A 216 -15.66 15.74 22.91
CA ASP A 216 -16.92 15.56 22.18
C ASP A 216 -16.89 15.55 20.64
N ALA A 217 -17.23 14.40 20.04
CA ALA A 217 -17.73 14.17 18.68
C ALA A 217 -16.94 14.71 17.46
N ALA A 218 -15.83 15.43 17.63
CA ALA A 218 -15.03 15.90 16.51
C ALA A 218 -14.26 14.74 15.85
N ARG A 219 -14.42 14.59 14.53
CA ARG A 219 -13.69 13.56 13.76
C ARG A 219 -12.21 13.88 13.57
N ALA A 220 -11.86 15.16 13.56
CA ALA A 220 -10.49 15.64 13.43
C ALA A 220 -10.29 16.92 14.22
N LYS A 221 -9.20 17.04 14.95
CA LYS A 221 -8.84 18.24 15.68
C LYS A 221 -7.34 18.50 15.60
N VAL A 222 -6.99 19.70 15.17
CA VAL A 222 -5.62 20.21 15.24
C VAL A 222 -5.40 20.87 16.61
N PHE A 223 -4.25 20.62 17.21
CA PHE A 223 -3.84 21.16 18.51
C PHE A 223 -2.32 21.28 18.59
N THR A 224 -1.84 22.15 19.47
CA THR A 224 -0.41 22.30 19.73
C THR A 224 -0.13 21.94 21.18
N LEU A 225 0.93 21.16 21.41
CA LEU A 225 1.44 20.79 22.71
C LEU A 225 2.82 21.41 22.92
N ALA A 226 3.06 21.97 24.10
CA ALA A 226 4.41 22.37 24.49
C ALA A 226 5.30 21.12 24.66
N SER A 227 6.63 21.30 24.54
CA SER A 227 7.60 20.20 24.70
C SER A 227 7.45 19.46 26.04
N THR A 228 7.18 20.17 27.12
CA THR A 228 6.95 19.59 28.44
C THR A 228 5.69 18.75 28.54
N GLU A 229 4.63 19.14 27.83
CA GLU A 229 3.38 18.40 27.78
C GLU A 229 3.54 17.12 26.96
N TRP A 230 4.30 17.22 25.87
CA TRP A 230 4.62 16.06 25.01
C TRP A 230 5.49 15.04 25.75
N GLN A 231 6.50 15.49 26.49
CA GLN A 231 7.33 14.61 27.34
C GLN A 231 6.51 13.91 28.43
N GLY A 232 5.46 14.55 28.94
CA GLY A 232 4.52 13.92 29.89
C GLY A 232 3.71 12.77 29.27
N LEU A 233 3.49 12.80 27.95
CA LEU A 233 2.78 11.74 27.21
C LEU A 233 3.73 10.64 26.73
N LEU A 234 4.91 11.00 26.29
CA LEU A 234 5.96 10.13 25.76
C LEU A 234 7.30 10.51 26.42
N PRO A 235 7.62 9.94 27.59
CA PRO A 235 8.84 10.30 28.37
C PRO A 235 10.15 10.07 27.59
N ASP A 236 10.13 9.13 26.65
CA ASP A 236 11.31 8.75 25.84
C ASP A 236 11.57 9.72 24.67
N VAL A 237 10.68 10.72 24.47
CA VAL A 237 10.82 11.71 23.40
C VAL A 237 11.32 13.02 23.96
N ARG A 238 12.52 13.41 23.55
CA ARG A 238 12.99 14.78 23.74
C ARG A 238 12.46 15.62 22.58
N ALA A 239 11.33 16.26 22.78
CA ALA A 239 10.90 17.35 21.90
C ALA A 239 11.63 18.61 22.39
N GLU A 240 12.44 19.21 21.53
CA GLU A 240 13.13 20.47 21.85
C GLU A 240 12.15 21.65 21.73
N ASP A 241 11.17 21.53 20.81
CA ASP A 241 10.19 22.53 20.48
C ASP A 241 8.73 22.07 20.74
N SER A 242 7.78 22.98 20.57
CA SER A 242 6.37 22.64 20.57
C SER A 242 6.02 21.75 19.36
N THR A 243 5.00 20.92 19.51
CA THR A 243 4.53 20.03 18.44
C THR A 243 3.10 20.39 18.09
N THR A 244 2.85 20.66 16.82
CA THR A 244 1.49 20.81 16.29
C THR A 244 1.07 19.54 15.60
N GLY A 245 -0.07 18.98 16.02
CA GLY A 245 -0.56 17.72 15.48
C GLY A 245 -2.06 17.73 15.23
N VAL A 246 -2.50 16.76 14.45
CA VAL A 246 -3.90 16.44 14.24
C VAL A 246 -4.20 15.07 14.79
N LEU A 247 -5.32 14.95 15.49
CA LEU A 247 -5.87 13.67 15.93
C LEU A 247 -7.14 13.40 15.13
N CYS A 248 -7.17 12.28 14.40
CA CYS A 248 -8.27 11.92 13.50
C CYS A 248 -8.92 10.60 13.93
N ARG A 249 -10.25 10.53 13.78
CA ARG A 249 -11.06 9.31 13.93
C ARG A 249 -11.88 9.07 12.68
N THR A 250 -11.99 7.82 12.26
CA THR A 250 -12.97 7.38 11.26
C THR A 250 -14.15 6.69 11.94
N LYS A 251 -15.28 6.53 11.21
CA LYS A 251 -16.47 5.82 11.72
C LYS A 251 -16.16 4.36 12.08
N ASN A 252 -15.23 3.77 11.37
CA ASN A 252 -14.92 2.33 11.44
C ASN A 252 -13.65 2.03 12.25
N SER A 253 -12.98 3.04 12.83
CA SER A 253 -11.80 2.82 13.65
C SER A 253 -12.11 3.12 15.12
N PRO A 254 -11.93 2.17 16.04
CA PRO A 254 -12.17 2.39 17.46
C PRO A 254 -11.14 3.36 18.06
N SER A 255 -9.93 3.39 17.52
CA SER A 255 -8.84 4.22 18.00
C SER A 255 -8.51 5.35 17.03
N PRO A 256 -8.22 6.55 17.55
CA PRO A 256 -7.76 7.65 16.71
C PRO A 256 -6.34 7.41 16.22
N VAL A 257 -5.96 8.10 15.13
CA VAL A 257 -4.59 8.22 14.67
C VAL A 257 -4.09 9.64 14.91
N TYR A 258 -2.86 9.77 15.34
CA TYR A 258 -2.17 11.04 15.51
C TYR A 258 -1.14 11.23 14.40
N LEU A 259 -1.11 12.43 13.82
CA LEU A 259 -0.06 12.89 12.91
C LEU A 259 0.34 14.30 13.31
N GLY A 260 1.64 14.60 13.43
CA GLY A 260 2.09 15.90 13.86
C GLY A 260 3.50 16.23 13.40
N VAL A 261 3.86 17.51 13.55
CA VAL A 261 5.17 18.05 13.21
C VAL A 261 5.74 18.90 14.33
N GLU A 262 7.04 18.92 14.47
CA GLU A 262 7.72 19.89 15.33
C GLU A 262 7.54 21.31 14.79
N ALA A 263 7.24 22.24 15.69
CA ALA A 263 6.94 23.62 15.38
C ALA A 263 7.96 24.56 16.06
N VAL A 264 9.16 24.69 15.46
CA VAL A 264 10.15 25.73 15.81
C VAL A 264 9.52 27.13 15.70
N SER A 265 8.65 27.31 14.72
CA SER A 265 7.75 28.46 14.56
C SER A 265 6.31 27.98 14.40
N PRO A 266 5.30 28.74 14.86
CA PRO A 266 3.89 28.38 14.64
C PRO A 266 3.61 28.10 13.16
N LEU A 267 2.79 27.07 12.91
CA LEU A 267 2.31 26.79 11.55
C LEU A 267 1.38 27.91 11.08
N ASP A 268 1.50 28.27 9.81
CA ASP A 268 0.54 29.18 9.18
C ASP A 268 -0.80 28.43 8.88
N ALA A 269 -1.79 29.19 8.39
CA ALA A 269 -3.12 28.63 8.13
C ALA A 269 -3.11 27.56 7.03
N ASP A 270 -2.24 27.70 6.05
CA ASP A 270 -2.09 26.77 4.93
C ASP A 270 -1.39 25.48 5.40
N GLU A 271 -0.34 25.60 6.18
CA GLU A 271 0.36 24.45 6.81
C GLU A 271 -0.58 23.66 7.75
N VAL A 272 -1.41 24.35 8.54
CA VAL A 272 -2.43 23.71 9.40
C VAL A 272 -3.46 22.95 8.57
N ASN A 273 -3.89 23.49 7.43
CA ASN A 273 -4.83 22.82 6.53
C ASN A 273 -4.22 21.59 5.88
N LEU A 274 -2.98 21.67 5.39
CA LEU A 274 -2.24 20.53 4.83
C LEU A 274 -2.05 19.42 5.87
N LEU A 275 -1.63 19.76 7.10
CA LEU A 275 -1.49 18.77 8.19
C LEU A 275 -2.83 18.09 8.52
N ARG A 276 -3.92 18.88 8.56
CA ARG A 276 -5.27 18.32 8.79
C ARG A 276 -5.67 17.36 7.69
N GLN A 277 -5.42 17.71 6.44
CA GLN A 277 -5.75 16.87 5.29
C GLN A 277 -4.94 15.58 5.30
N LEU A 278 -3.61 15.64 5.48
CA LEU A 278 -2.75 14.47 5.62
C LEU A 278 -3.23 13.52 6.74
N GLY A 279 -3.58 14.07 7.90
CA GLY A 279 -4.10 13.26 9.01
C GLY A 279 -5.45 12.62 8.73
N GLN A 280 -6.33 13.30 7.96
CA GLN A 280 -7.61 12.74 7.54
C GLN A 280 -7.43 11.62 6.52
N GLU A 281 -6.55 11.81 5.53
CA GLU A 281 -6.21 10.78 4.53
C GLU A 281 -5.57 9.56 5.20
N LEU A 282 -4.61 9.76 6.11
CA LEU A 282 -4.04 8.68 6.90
C LEU A 282 -5.10 7.90 7.69
N ALA A 283 -6.04 8.61 8.33
CA ALA A 283 -7.11 7.97 9.08
C ALA A 283 -8.06 7.15 8.17
N LEU A 284 -8.33 7.64 6.97
CA LEU A 284 -9.15 6.94 5.97
C LEU A 284 -8.43 5.71 5.44
N ALA A 285 -7.18 5.84 5.02
CA ALA A 285 -6.37 4.72 4.53
C ALA A 285 -6.18 3.64 5.62
N LEU A 286 -5.89 4.05 6.86
CA LEU A 286 -5.78 3.13 7.99
C LEU A 286 -7.10 2.39 8.28
N GLY A 287 -8.23 3.09 8.16
CA GLY A 287 -9.56 2.49 8.32
C GLY A 287 -9.91 1.51 7.21
N ALA A 288 -9.53 1.80 5.97
CA ALA A 288 -9.71 0.92 4.82
C ALA A 288 -8.86 -0.35 4.95
N LEU A 289 -7.58 -0.19 5.28
CA LEU A 289 -6.66 -1.32 5.46
C LEU A 289 -7.09 -2.24 6.60
N ARG A 290 -7.63 -1.68 7.71
CA ARG A 290 -8.19 -2.49 8.80
C ARG A 290 -9.42 -3.27 8.38
N ALA A 291 -10.37 -2.61 7.72
CA ALA A 291 -11.60 -3.28 7.27
C ALA A 291 -11.25 -4.44 6.32
N TYR A 292 -10.30 -4.22 5.43
CA TYR A 292 -9.78 -5.23 4.53
C TYR A 292 -9.15 -6.42 5.29
N THR A 293 -8.26 -6.15 6.25
CA THR A 293 -7.61 -7.21 7.06
C THR A 293 -8.61 -7.98 7.91
N GLU A 294 -9.58 -7.29 8.53
CA GLU A 294 -10.64 -7.94 9.32
C GLU A 294 -11.54 -8.83 8.47
N GLU A 295 -11.93 -8.37 7.28
CA GLU A 295 -12.71 -9.15 6.33
C GLU A 295 -11.96 -10.40 5.87
N HIS A 296 -10.67 -10.24 5.57
CA HIS A 296 -9.78 -11.33 5.21
C HIS A 296 -9.64 -12.38 6.34
N ASP A 297 -9.39 -11.94 7.57
CA ASP A 297 -9.27 -12.86 8.73
C ASP A 297 -10.57 -13.62 9.01
N ILE A 298 -11.71 -12.96 8.85
CA ILE A 298 -13.03 -13.61 8.96
C ILE A 298 -13.19 -14.65 7.86
N ALA A 299 -12.84 -14.29 6.61
CA ALA A 299 -12.93 -15.18 5.46
C ALA A 299 -12.07 -16.44 5.64
N LEU A 300 -10.79 -16.28 6.00
CA LEU A 300 -9.89 -17.41 6.31
C LEU A 300 -10.38 -18.27 7.49
N THR A 301 -10.94 -17.64 8.51
CA THR A 301 -11.48 -18.36 9.67
C THR A 301 -12.70 -19.21 9.27
N LEU A 302 -13.59 -18.64 8.45
CA LEU A 302 -14.74 -19.36 7.92
C LEU A 302 -14.29 -20.53 7.04
N GLN A 303 -13.38 -20.32 6.09
CA GLN A 303 -12.84 -21.37 5.23
C GLN A 303 -12.25 -22.52 6.04
N ARG A 304 -11.38 -22.22 7.01
CA ARG A 304 -10.80 -23.24 7.90
C ARG A 304 -11.87 -23.99 8.70
N SER A 305 -12.94 -23.33 9.11
CA SER A 305 -14.06 -23.98 9.83
C SER A 305 -14.91 -24.88 8.94
N LEU A 306 -14.93 -24.60 7.64
CA LEU A 306 -15.65 -25.39 6.65
C LEU A 306 -14.89 -26.66 6.22
N LEU A 307 -13.58 -26.75 6.43
CA LEU A 307 -12.77 -27.93 6.13
C LEU A 307 -12.82 -28.96 7.26
N PRO A 308 -12.50 -30.25 7.00
CA PRO A 308 -12.45 -31.28 8.04
C PRO A 308 -11.42 -30.95 9.11
N SER A 309 -11.84 -30.93 10.38
CA SER A 309 -10.96 -30.64 11.51
C SER A 309 -10.07 -31.82 11.92
N ARG A 310 -10.35 -33.02 11.44
CA ARG A 310 -9.60 -34.26 11.75
C ARG A 310 -9.67 -35.24 10.60
N ILE A 311 -8.54 -35.85 10.29
CA ILE A 311 -8.46 -37.01 9.40
C ILE A 311 -8.67 -38.26 10.28
N PRO A 312 -9.55 -39.19 9.90
CA PRO A 312 -9.70 -40.43 10.63
C PRO A 312 -8.44 -41.29 10.51
N GLU A 313 -7.98 -41.86 11.62
CA GLU A 313 -6.97 -42.91 11.57
C GLU A 313 -7.62 -44.19 11.05
N VAL A 314 -7.13 -44.71 9.93
CA VAL A 314 -7.69 -45.87 9.28
C VAL A 314 -6.67 -47.01 9.27
N PRO A 315 -6.93 -48.10 9.96
CA PRO A 315 -6.07 -49.28 9.86
C PRO A 315 -5.93 -49.74 8.39
N GLY A 316 -4.71 -49.95 7.96
CA GLY A 316 -4.41 -50.38 6.60
C GLY A 316 -4.15 -49.23 5.60
N LEU A 317 -4.32 -47.95 6.02
CA LEU A 317 -4.00 -46.80 5.22
C LEU A 317 -3.18 -45.78 6.01
N GLN A 318 -2.21 -45.15 5.31
CA GLN A 318 -1.57 -43.91 5.73
C GLN A 318 -2.14 -42.80 4.86
N VAL A 319 -2.46 -41.66 5.47
CA VAL A 319 -2.98 -40.47 4.75
C VAL A 319 -2.19 -39.25 5.18
N ALA A 320 -1.54 -38.61 4.24
CA ALA A 320 -0.94 -37.30 4.44
C ALA A 320 -1.78 -36.24 3.72
N LEU A 321 -1.98 -35.12 4.37
CA LEU A 321 -2.81 -34.04 3.84
C LEU A 321 -2.09 -32.70 3.96
N ARG A 322 -2.17 -31.92 2.90
CA ARG A 322 -1.76 -30.51 2.89
C ARG A 322 -2.88 -29.65 2.32
N TYR A 323 -3.15 -28.59 3.02
CA TYR A 323 -4.00 -27.52 2.54
C TYR A 323 -3.27 -26.20 2.73
N GLN A 324 -3.08 -25.47 1.65
CA GLN A 324 -2.38 -24.19 1.67
C GLN A 324 -3.20 -23.16 0.90
N PRO A 325 -3.68 -22.09 1.56
CA PRO A 325 -4.36 -20.99 0.87
C PRO A 325 -3.37 -20.21 -0.02
N ALA A 326 -3.88 -19.57 -1.06
CA ALA A 326 -3.12 -18.67 -1.92
C ALA A 326 -2.46 -17.54 -1.12
N VAL A 327 -1.21 -17.19 -1.48
CA VAL A 327 -0.39 -16.27 -0.67
C VAL A 327 -0.81 -14.80 -0.89
N ASP A 328 -1.31 -14.45 -2.08
CA ASP A 328 -1.51 -13.06 -2.52
C ASP A 328 -2.98 -12.63 -2.61
N ASN A 329 -3.95 -13.49 -2.34
CA ASN A 329 -5.35 -13.15 -2.48
C ASN A 329 -6.11 -13.17 -1.14
N VAL A 330 -6.82 -12.07 -0.90
CA VAL A 330 -7.79 -11.84 0.17
C VAL A 330 -9.00 -12.78 0.08
N GLU A 331 -9.07 -13.59 -0.95
CA GLU A 331 -10.24 -14.30 -1.37
C GLU A 331 -10.21 -15.74 -0.85
N VAL A 332 -11.38 -16.19 -0.41
CA VAL A 332 -11.59 -17.54 0.14
C VAL A 332 -11.73 -18.50 -1.02
N GLY A 333 -10.84 -19.47 -1.16
CA GLY A 333 -10.85 -20.43 -2.27
C GLY A 333 -12.05 -21.38 -2.27
N GLY A 334 -12.29 -21.96 -3.44
CA GLY A 334 -13.27 -23.01 -3.68
C GLY A 334 -12.78 -24.41 -3.37
N ASP A 335 -11.49 -24.57 -3.07
CA ASP A 335 -10.82 -25.84 -2.86
C ASP A 335 -11.28 -26.56 -1.59
N PHE A 336 -11.49 -27.85 -1.70
CA PHE A 336 -11.81 -28.68 -0.54
C PHE A 336 -11.26 -30.09 -0.64
N TYR A 337 -11.18 -30.72 0.52
CA TYR A 337 -10.94 -32.14 0.65
C TYR A 337 -11.91 -32.76 1.64
N GLU A 338 -12.10 -34.08 1.52
CA GLU A 338 -12.85 -34.86 2.49
C GLU A 338 -12.19 -36.24 2.66
N VAL A 339 -12.00 -36.67 3.90
CA VAL A 339 -11.57 -38.02 4.24
C VAL A 339 -12.53 -38.55 5.30
N LEU A 340 -13.29 -39.57 4.96
CA LEU A 340 -14.22 -40.16 5.90
C LEU A 340 -14.33 -41.67 5.74
N GLN A 341 -14.59 -42.35 6.85
CA GLN A 341 -14.81 -43.79 6.88
C GLN A 341 -16.32 -44.09 6.78
N VAL A 342 -16.68 -44.98 5.86
CA VAL A 342 -18.06 -45.43 5.61
C VAL A 342 -18.06 -46.93 5.40
N ASP A 343 -18.73 -47.66 6.31
CA ASP A 343 -18.92 -49.13 6.25
C ASP A 343 -17.63 -49.94 5.99
N GLY A 344 -16.54 -49.57 6.69
CA GLY A 344 -15.23 -50.21 6.56
C GLY A 344 -14.40 -49.76 5.37
N ARG A 345 -14.93 -48.97 4.44
CA ARG A 345 -14.23 -48.33 3.35
C ARG A 345 -13.90 -46.88 3.71
N VAL A 346 -12.98 -46.29 3.00
CA VAL A 346 -12.56 -44.89 3.17
C VAL A 346 -12.83 -44.11 1.90
N LEU A 347 -13.63 -43.04 2.02
CA LEU A 347 -13.73 -42.03 0.99
C LEU A 347 -12.57 -41.04 1.15
N VAL A 348 -11.90 -40.75 0.04
CA VAL A 348 -11.04 -39.58 -0.16
C VAL A 348 -11.63 -38.77 -1.30
N ALA A 349 -11.90 -37.52 -1.05
CA ALA A 349 -12.39 -36.58 -2.08
C ALA A 349 -11.53 -35.33 -2.11
N VAL A 350 -11.27 -34.83 -3.30
CA VAL A 350 -10.67 -33.50 -3.54
C VAL A 350 -11.52 -32.83 -4.61
N GLY A 351 -11.78 -31.56 -4.47
CA GLY A 351 -12.57 -30.81 -5.43
C GLY A 351 -12.32 -29.33 -5.33
N ASP A 352 -12.78 -28.61 -6.36
CA ASP A 352 -12.72 -27.17 -6.46
C ASP A 352 -14.04 -26.64 -7.01
N VAL A 353 -14.52 -25.52 -6.43
CA VAL A 353 -15.70 -24.76 -6.88
C VAL A 353 -15.21 -23.50 -7.55
N GLU A 354 -15.62 -23.30 -8.80
CA GLU A 354 -15.24 -22.14 -9.61
C GLU A 354 -15.36 -20.81 -8.86
N GLY A 355 -14.22 -20.08 -8.75
CA GLY A 355 -14.10 -18.76 -8.16
C GLY A 355 -13.53 -18.75 -6.73
N HIS A 356 -13.05 -17.59 -6.37
CA HIS A 356 -12.31 -17.29 -5.13
C HIS A 356 -13.07 -16.25 -4.30
N SER A 357 -14.24 -16.57 -3.81
CA SER A 357 -15.10 -15.67 -3.04
C SER A 357 -15.76 -16.39 -1.87
N LEU A 358 -16.24 -15.65 -0.88
CA LEU A 358 -17.05 -16.21 0.19
C LEU A 358 -18.25 -17.00 -0.32
N HIS A 359 -18.79 -16.63 -1.51
CA HIS A 359 -19.86 -17.37 -2.16
C HIS A 359 -19.38 -18.73 -2.66
N ALA A 360 -18.21 -18.81 -3.29
CA ALA A 360 -17.60 -20.07 -3.73
C ALA A 360 -17.36 -21.02 -2.53
N ALA A 361 -16.82 -20.49 -1.43
CA ALA A 361 -16.63 -21.26 -0.19
C ALA A 361 -17.95 -21.76 0.41
N THR A 362 -19.03 -20.98 0.31
CA THR A 362 -20.35 -21.43 0.77
C THR A 362 -20.86 -22.61 -0.08
N VAL A 363 -20.73 -22.50 -1.41
CA VAL A 363 -21.11 -23.57 -2.34
C VAL A 363 -20.23 -24.80 -2.15
N MET A 364 -18.92 -24.62 -1.94
CA MET A 364 -17.98 -25.69 -1.58
C MET A 364 -18.44 -26.46 -0.35
N ALA A 365 -18.83 -25.75 0.71
CA ALA A 365 -19.34 -26.38 1.92
C ALA A 365 -20.64 -27.17 1.69
N GLU A 366 -21.56 -26.64 0.86
CA GLU A 366 -22.79 -27.34 0.48
C GLU A 366 -22.50 -28.61 -0.33
N VAL A 367 -21.59 -28.54 -1.32
CA VAL A 367 -21.14 -29.69 -2.13
C VAL A 367 -20.56 -30.77 -1.21
N ARG A 368 -19.67 -30.40 -0.31
CA ARG A 368 -19.03 -31.31 0.63
C ARG A 368 -20.02 -31.94 1.61
N HIS A 369 -20.96 -31.16 2.15
CA HIS A 369 -21.97 -31.70 3.08
C HIS A 369 -22.97 -32.62 2.36
N ALA A 370 -23.35 -32.27 1.13
CA ALA A 370 -24.23 -33.13 0.32
C ALA A 370 -23.53 -34.43 -0.07
N LEU A 371 -22.24 -34.40 -0.42
CA LEU A 371 -21.42 -35.59 -0.64
C LEU A 371 -21.38 -36.47 0.60
N ARG A 372 -21.10 -35.93 1.78
CA ARG A 372 -21.08 -36.63 3.04
C ARG A 372 -22.43 -37.29 3.35
N ALA A 373 -23.51 -36.55 3.14
CA ALA A 373 -24.86 -37.05 3.39
C ALA A 373 -25.23 -38.21 2.43
N SER A 374 -24.87 -38.13 1.15
CA SER A 374 -25.15 -39.18 0.17
C SER A 374 -24.43 -40.49 0.51
N LEU A 375 -23.18 -40.40 0.94
CA LEU A 375 -22.38 -41.55 1.33
C LEU A 375 -22.86 -42.20 2.64
N ILE A 376 -23.26 -41.43 3.65
CA ILE A 376 -23.88 -41.93 4.86
C ILE A 376 -25.20 -42.67 4.54
N ALA A 377 -25.93 -42.19 3.53
CA ALA A 377 -27.13 -42.83 3.01
C ALA A 377 -26.84 -44.05 2.10
N GLN A 378 -25.55 -44.47 2.00
CA GLN A 378 -25.10 -45.60 1.18
C GLN A 378 -25.40 -45.46 -0.32
N VAL A 379 -25.40 -44.24 -0.82
CA VAL A 379 -25.51 -43.93 -2.26
C VAL A 379 -24.17 -44.21 -2.92
N ASP A 380 -24.17 -44.90 -4.06
CA ASP A 380 -22.94 -45.15 -4.83
C ASP A 380 -22.31 -43.86 -5.39
N LEU A 381 -21.03 -43.91 -5.80
CA LEU A 381 -20.29 -42.73 -6.25
C LEU A 381 -20.92 -42.07 -7.47
N SER A 382 -21.44 -42.87 -8.42
CA SER A 382 -22.09 -42.32 -9.63
C SER A 382 -23.33 -41.52 -9.28
N ALA A 383 -24.23 -42.12 -8.48
CA ALA A 383 -25.45 -41.47 -8.03
C ALA A 383 -25.17 -40.29 -7.08
N SER A 384 -24.08 -40.34 -6.30
CA SER A 384 -23.64 -39.18 -5.49
C SER A 384 -23.23 -37.99 -6.37
N LEU A 385 -22.43 -38.21 -7.40
CA LEU A 385 -22.08 -37.14 -8.37
C LEU A 385 -23.29 -36.65 -9.16
N ASP A 386 -24.22 -37.55 -9.56
CA ASP A 386 -25.48 -37.15 -10.20
C ASP A 386 -26.30 -36.22 -9.31
N LEU A 387 -26.38 -36.51 -7.99
CA LEU A 387 -27.06 -35.68 -7.01
C LEU A 387 -26.39 -34.30 -6.86
N LEU A 388 -25.08 -34.29 -6.72
CA LEU A 388 -24.30 -33.05 -6.63
C LEU A 388 -24.47 -32.19 -7.88
N ASN A 389 -24.41 -32.78 -9.09
CA ASN A 389 -24.64 -32.11 -10.35
C ASN A 389 -26.05 -31.51 -10.42
N GLN A 390 -27.06 -32.25 -10.00
CA GLN A 390 -28.44 -31.74 -9.94
C GLN A 390 -28.57 -30.58 -8.95
N MET A 391 -27.92 -30.66 -7.78
CA MET A 391 -27.89 -29.59 -6.78
C MET A 391 -27.27 -28.33 -7.36
N MET A 392 -26.07 -28.42 -7.95
CA MET A 392 -25.37 -27.30 -8.58
C MET A 392 -26.24 -26.63 -9.65
N ARG A 393 -26.76 -27.39 -10.60
CA ARG A 393 -27.61 -26.87 -11.70
C ARG A 393 -28.92 -26.25 -11.23
N ARG A 394 -29.47 -26.68 -10.12
CA ARG A 394 -30.75 -26.19 -9.59
C ARG A 394 -30.60 -24.94 -8.74
N TYR A 395 -29.62 -24.93 -7.87
CA TYR A 395 -29.47 -23.91 -6.82
C TYR A 395 -28.31 -22.93 -7.06
N HIS A 396 -27.30 -23.32 -7.84
CA HIS A 396 -26.09 -22.54 -8.10
C HIS A 396 -25.87 -22.36 -9.61
N ARG A 397 -26.89 -21.86 -10.29
CA ARG A 397 -26.85 -21.67 -11.75
C ARG A 397 -25.72 -20.74 -12.19
N GLY A 398 -24.89 -21.23 -13.10
CA GLY A 398 -23.76 -20.47 -13.64
C GLY A 398 -22.46 -20.66 -12.86
N LEU A 399 -22.49 -21.45 -11.78
CA LEU A 399 -21.28 -21.94 -11.12
C LEU A 399 -21.05 -23.40 -11.48
N THR A 400 -19.77 -23.75 -11.58
CA THR A 400 -19.31 -25.10 -11.82
C THR A 400 -18.40 -25.59 -10.71
N ALA A 401 -18.24 -26.89 -10.59
CA ALA A 401 -17.30 -27.48 -9.65
C ALA A 401 -16.65 -28.73 -10.25
N THR A 402 -15.42 -28.97 -9.86
CA THR A 402 -14.70 -30.20 -10.17
C THR A 402 -14.56 -31.06 -8.92
N VAL A 403 -14.69 -32.37 -9.02
CA VAL A 403 -14.56 -33.27 -7.88
C VAL A 403 -13.97 -34.61 -8.31
N CYS A 404 -12.94 -35.08 -7.61
CA CYS A 404 -12.41 -36.43 -7.71
C CYS A 404 -12.75 -37.20 -6.43
N LEU A 405 -13.45 -38.34 -6.57
CA LEU A 405 -13.88 -39.23 -5.48
C LEU A 405 -13.14 -40.57 -5.58
N MET A 406 -12.48 -40.98 -4.54
CA MET A 406 -11.85 -42.28 -4.38
C MET A 406 -12.42 -42.98 -3.16
N LEU A 407 -13.12 -44.11 -3.37
CA LEU A 407 -13.61 -44.98 -2.28
C LEU A 407 -12.76 -46.24 -2.25
N ILE A 408 -11.92 -46.39 -1.22
CA ILE A 408 -10.98 -47.51 -1.07
C ILE A 408 -11.40 -48.46 0.05
N ASP A 409 -11.29 -49.76 -0.22
CA ASP A 409 -11.30 -50.81 0.82
C ASP A 409 -9.85 -51.03 1.28
N PRO A 410 -9.50 -50.67 2.53
CA PRO A 410 -8.14 -50.84 3.05
C PRO A 410 -7.66 -52.30 3.07
N ALA A 411 -8.56 -53.26 3.30
CA ALA A 411 -8.21 -54.65 3.42
C ALA A 411 -7.85 -55.29 2.06
N THR A 412 -8.67 -55.00 1.02
CA THR A 412 -8.47 -55.60 -0.30
C THR A 412 -7.63 -54.70 -1.24
N GLY A 413 -7.61 -53.40 -0.96
CA GLY A 413 -7.05 -52.38 -1.84
C GLY A 413 -7.90 -52.08 -3.07
N GLU A 414 -9.15 -52.59 -3.13
CA GLU A 414 -10.07 -52.24 -4.20
C GLU A 414 -10.48 -50.76 -4.10
N ILE A 415 -10.44 -50.06 -5.24
CA ILE A 415 -10.80 -48.63 -5.36
C ILE A 415 -11.96 -48.52 -6.36
N GLU A 416 -12.99 -47.81 -5.96
CA GLU A 416 -13.96 -47.18 -6.87
C GLU A 416 -13.55 -45.72 -7.04
N LEU A 417 -13.26 -45.28 -8.29
CA LEU A 417 -12.83 -43.94 -8.63
C LEU A 417 -13.84 -43.27 -9.55
N ALA A 418 -14.29 -42.10 -9.18
CA ALA A 418 -15.13 -41.22 -10.01
C ALA A 418 -14.53 -39.84 -10.06
N ASN A 419 -14.44 -39.24 -11.24
CA ASN A 419 -13.86 -37.93 -11.44
C ASN A 419 -14.81 -37.07 -12.28
N ALA A 420 -15.29 -35.95 -11.76
CA ALA A 420 -16.16 -35.00 -12.40
C ALA A 420 -15.32 -33.77 -12.86
N GLY A 421 -14.55 -33.93 -13.92
CA GLY A 421 -13.77 -32.85 -14.53
C GLY A 421 -12.60 -32.31 -13.69
N HIS A 422 -12.24 -33.00 -12.62
CA HIS A 422 -11.13 -32.63 -11.75
C HIS A 422 -9.79 -33.12 -12.28
N MET A 423 -8.68 -32.57 -11.74
CA MET A 423 -7.33 -33.06 -12.03
C MET A 423 -7.26 -34.58 -11.87
N PRO A 424 -6.64 -35.30 -12.82
CA PRO A 424 -6.54 -36.75 -12.73
C PRO A 424 -5.66 -37.17 -11.55
N PRO A 425 -6.10 -38.14 -10.72
CA PRO A 425 -5.27 -38.64 -9.63
C PRO A 425 -4.00 -39.30 -10.18
N LEU A 426 -2.90 -39.19 -9.41
CA LEU A 426 -1.57 -39.67 -9.76
C LEU A 426 -1.21 -40.89 -8.93
N PHE A 427 -0.95 -42.02 -9.58
CA PHE A 427 -0.28 -43.15 -8.96
C PHE A 427 1.22 -42.82 -8.79
N ALA A 428 1.68 -42.82 -7.55
CA ALA A 428 3.06 -42.50 -7.18
C ALA A 428 3.88 -43.76 -6.94
N GLY A 429 5.17 -43.70 -7.25
CA GLY A 429 6.12 -44.80 -7.21
C GLY A 429 6.71 -45.09 -8.58
N PRO A 430 7.60 -46.11 -8.70
CA PRO A 430 8.21 -46.49 -9.97
C PRO A 430 7.18 -46.74 -11.07
N GLY A 431 7.27 -45.96 -12.18
CA GLY A 431 6.28 -45.99 -13.24
C GLY A 431 5.04 -45.17 -12.98
N SER A 432 5.18 -44.06 -12.23
CA SER A 432 4.12 -43.12 -11.90
C SER A 432 3.29 -42.71 -13.11
N SER A 433 2.00 -42.67 -12.98
CA SER A 433 1.05 -42.39 -14.07
C SER A 433 -0.24 -41.76 -13.58
N TYR A 434 -0.80 -40.88 -14.39
CA TYR A 434 -2.14 -40.32 -14.17
C TYR A 434 -3.23 -41.30 -14.57
N HIS A 435 -4.33 -41.31 -13.82
CA HIS A 435 -5.53 -42.03 -14.20
C HIS A 435 -6.62 -41.06 -14.65
N THR A 436 -6.97 -41.11 -15.92
CA THR A 436 -7.93 -40.18 -16.54
C THR A 436 -9.31 -40.80 -16.70
N LEU A 437 -10.36 -40.05 -16.32
CA LEU A 437 -11.76 -40.39 -16.55
C LEU A 437 -12.43 -39.25 -17.33
N GLY A 438 -13.22 -39.60 -18.33
CA GLY A 438 -13.81 -38.66 -19.29
C GLY A 438 -15.15 -38.07 -18.89
N ASN A 439 -15.43 -37.86 -17.60
CA ASN A 439 -16.67 -37.24 -17.15
C ASN A 439 -16.55 -35.69 -17.14
N LEU A 440 -17.71 -35.03 -17.32
CA LEU A 440 -17.77 -33.55 -17.27
C LEU A 440 -17.88 -33.04 -15.82
N LEU A 441 -17.51 -31.78 -15.63
CA LEU A 441 -17.58 -31.11 -14.34
C LEU A 441 -19.04 -30.89 -13.87
N LEU A 442 -19.23 -30.70 -12.58
CA LEU A 442 -20.54 -30.49 -11.96
C LEU A 442 -21.10 -29.10 -12.34
N GLY A 443 -22.40 -29.01 -12.48
CA GLY A 443 -23.10 -27.75 -12.73
C GLY A 443 -23.27 -27.39 -14.21
N ALA A 444 -22.46 -27.96 -15.11
CA ALA A 444 -22.48 -27.61 -16.54
C ALA A 444 -23.71 -28.20 -17.27
N VAL A 445 -23.81 -29.51 -17.36
CA VAL A 445 -24.86 -30.22 -18.12
C VAL A 445 -25.35 -31.44 -17.36
N PRO A 446 -26.52 -32.03 -17.72
CA PRO A 446 -26.87 -33.34 -17.20
C PRO A 446 -25.85 -34.37 -17.65
N GLU A 447 -25.31 -35.13 -16.72
CA GLU A 447 -24.29 -36.15 -16.98
C GLU A 447 -24.63 -37.41 -16.18
N ARG A 448 -24.19 -38.58 -16.66
CA ARG A 448 -24.11 -39.81 -15.88
C ARG A 448 -22.65 -40.12 -15.66
N TYR A 449 -22.23 -40.04 -14.42
CA TYR A 449 -20.82 -40.18 -14.04
C TYR A 449 -20.39 -41.64 -14.08
N GLN A 450 -19.31 -41.93 -14.83
CA GLN A 450 -18.70 -43.25 -14.87
C GLN A 450 -17.78 -43.42 -13.67
N VAL A 451 -17.73 -44.67 -13.18
CA VAL A 451 -16.89 -45.09 -12.03
C VAL A 451 -15.98 -46.20 -12.51
N ASP A 452 -14.66 -46.00 -12.35
CA ASP A 452 -13.68 -47.03 -12.62
C ASP A 452 -13.37 -47.84 -11.36
N ARG A 453 -13.03 -49.11 -11.59
CA ARG A 453 -12.56 -50.01 -10.52
C ARG A 453 -11.09 -50.29 -10.71
N LEU A 454 -10.33 -49.92 -9.69
CA LEU A 454 -8.86 -50.01 -9.67
C LEU A 454 -8.44 -50.83 -8.44
N LYS A 455 -7.15 -51.15 -8.37
CA LYS A 455 -6.57 -51.80 -7.23
C LYS A 455 -5.29 -51.13 -6.80
N LEU A 456 -5.20 -50.71 -5.55
CA LEU A 456 -3.97 -50.20 -4.93
C LEU A 456 -3.27 -51.40 -4.24
N PRO A 457 -2.10 -51.79 -4.73
CA PRO A 457 -1.34 -52.89 -4.11
C PRO A 457 -0.83 -52.49 -2.72
N PRO A 458 -0.48 -53.43 -1.86
CA PRO A 458 0.21 -53.14 -0.60
C PRO A 458 1.50 -52.30 -0.90
N GLY A 459 1.71 -51.22 -0.13
CA GLY A 459 2.77 -50.23 -0.37
C GLY A 459 2.48 -49.23 -1.50
N GLY A 460 1.41 -49.47 -2.28
CA GLY A 460 1.00 -48.53 -3.34
C GLY A 460 0.58 -47.18 -2.79
N THR A 461 0.93 -46.10 -3.52
CA THR A 461 0.62 -44.73 -3.13
C THR A 461 -0.15 -44.04 -4.25
N MET A 462 -1.14 -43.23 -3.91
CA MET A 462 -1.96 -42.45 -4.81
C MET A 462 -2.11 -41.03 -4.27
N MET A 463 -2.08 -40.05 -5.17
CA MET A 463 -2.17 -38.62 -4.86
C MET A 463 -3.35 -38.00 -5.59
N LEU A 464 -4.19 -37.26 -4.85
CA LEU A 464 -5.28 -36.43 -5.35
C LEU A 464 -4.93 -34.98 -4.98
N PHE A 465 -5.14 -34.05 -5.91
CA PHE A 465 -4.74 -32.65 -5.69
C PHE A 465 -5.54 -31.72 -6.61
N THR A 466 -5.68 -30.46 -6.18
CA THR A 466 -6.27 -29.39 -6.96
C THR A 466 -5.24 -28.77 -7.90
N ASP A 467 -5.72 -28.07 -8.92
CA ASP A 467 -4.88 -27.45 -9.96
C ASP A 467 -3.91 -26.40 -9.43
N GLY A 468 -4.26 -25.69 -8.35
CA GLY A 468 -3.35 -24.75 -7.66
C GLY A 468 -1.99 -25.35 -7.25
N LEU A 469 -1.86 -26.69 -7.18
CA LEU A 469 -0.54 -27.33 -7.02
C LEU A 469 0.34 -27.14 -8.24
N LEU A 470 -0.24 -27.13 -9.45
CA LEU A 470 0.46 -27.19 -10.74
C LEU A 470 0.37 -25.88 -11.53
N GLU A 471 -0.56 -25.00 -11.20
CA GLU A 471 -0.76 -23.73 -11.89
C GLU A 471 0.40 -22.77 -11.68
N ASP A 472 0.93 -22.27 -12.81
CA ASP A 472 1.95 -21.24 -12.87
C ASP A 472 1.72 -20.44 -14.16
N ARG A 473 1.59 -19.13 -14.09
CA ARG A 473 1.36 -18.23 -15.26
C ARG A 473 2.41 -18.36 -16.35
N HIS A 474 3.57 -18.86 -16.00
CA HIS A 474 4.75 -18.91 -16.90
C HIS A 474 5.03 -20.31 -17.43
N VAL A 475 4.33 -21.35 -16.97
CA VAL A 475 4.56 -22.75 -17.32
C VAL A 475 3.27 -23.36 -17.86
N LEU A 476 3.37 -24.15 -18.92
CA LEU A 476 2.21 -24.87 -19.44
C LEU A 476 1.79 -25.98 -18.46
N LEU A 477 0.48 -26.17 -18.28
CA LEU A 477 -0.05 -27.17 -17.36
C LEU A 477 0.48 -28.57 -17.65
N ASP A 478 0.62 -28.95 -18.94
CA ASP A 478 1.18 -30.24 -19.34
C ASP A 478 2.62 -30.44 -18.85
N ASP A 479 3.45 -29.38 -18.87
CA ASP A 479 4.83 -29.43 -18.37
C ASP A 479 4.86 -29.56 -16.84
N SER A 480 3.97 -28.87 -16.13
CA SER A 480 3.79 -29.00 -14.67
C SER A 480 3.30 -30.40 -14.29
N MET A 481 2.36 -30.96 -15.04
CA MET A 481 1.88 -32.34 -14.84
C MET A 481 3.00 -33.36 -15.04
N GLU A 482 3.81 -33.22 -16.10
CA GLU A 482 4.92 -34.11 -16.32
C GLU A 482 6.01 -33.99 -15.24
N LYS A 483 6.27 -32.77 -14.76
CA LYS A 483 7.17 -32.55 -13.62
C LYS A 483 6.64 -33.22 -12.35
N ALA A 484 5.33 -33.10 -12.04
CA ALA A 484 4.72 -33.77 -10.90
C ALA A 484 4.81 -35.28 -11.03
N ARG A 485 4.55 -35.84 -12.22
CA ARG A 485 4.70 -37.26 -12.51
C ARG A 485 6.13 -37.76 -12.25
N GLN A 486 7.13 -37.05 -12.74
CA GLN A 486 8.55 -37.41 -12.52
C GLN A 486 8.93 -37.35 -11.03
N LEU A 487 8.49 -36.30 -10.31
CA LEU A 487 8.72 -36.20 -8.88
C LEU A 487 8.07 -37.35 -8.11
N ALA A 488 6.88 -37.77 -8.54
CA ALA A 488 6.14 -38.86 -7.92
C ALA A 488 6.71 -40.26 -8.16
N GLU A 489 7.73 -40.43 -9.01
CA GLU A 489 8.44 -41.72 -9.21
C GLU A 489 9.18 -42.21 -7.95
N THR A 490 9.54 -41.27 -7.06
CA THR A 490 10.15 -41.56 -5.77
C THR A 490 9.21 -41.17 -4.67
N VAL A 491 8.88 -42.07 -3.77
CA VAL A 491 8.01 -41.84 -2.62
C VAL A 491 8.80 -42.15 -1.36
N GLU A 492 8.91 -41.22 -0.45
CA GLU A 492 9.62 -41.36 0.83
C GLU A 492 8.91 -42.35 1.75
N ASP A 493 9.66 -42.92 2.70
CA ASP A 493 9.11 -43.81 3.71
C ASP A 493 8.09 -43.09 4.60
N ASP A 494 8.40 -41.83 4.98
CA ASP A 494 7.45 -40.94 5.59
C ASP A 494 6.58 -40.25 4.52
N LEU A 495 5.27 -40.45 4.59
CA LEU A 495 4.32 -39.90 3.64
C LEU A 495 4.15 -38.38 3.80
N GLU A 496 4.43 -37.83 4.97
CA GLU A 496 4.42 -36.40 5.23
C GLU A 496 5.57 -35.70 4.53
N ASP A 497 6.77 -36.32 4.52
CA ASP A 497 7.93 -35.81 3.79
C ASP A 497 7.68 -35.82 2.27
N PHE A 498 7.02 -36.85 1.76
CA PHE A 498 6.61 -36.91 0.36
C PHE A 498 5.66 -35.77 0.00
N ALA A 499 4.60 -35.58 0.81
CA ALA A 499 3.63 -34.52 0.57
C ALA A 499 4.28 -33.12 0.63
N GLU A 500 5.19 -32.88 1.58
CA GLU A 500 5.93 -31.63 1.71
C GLU A 500 6.84 -31.37 0.50
N ARG A 501 7.55 -32.40 0.03
CA ARG A 501 8.40 -32.29 -1.16
C ARG A 501 7.58 -31.99 -2.42
N MET A 502 6.45 -32.65 -2.60
CA MET A 502 5.55 -32.37 -3.73
C MET A 502 5.04 -30.95 -3.66
N LEU A 503 4.66 -30.49 -2.47
CA LEU A 503 4.20 -29.14 -2.23
C LEU A 503 5.30 -28.10 -2.49
N GLY A 504 6.54 -28.33 -2.04
CA GLY A 504 7.67 -27.41 -2.17
C GLY A 504 8.31 -27.36 -3.56
N ALA A 505 7.98 -28.32 -4.45
CA ALA A 505 8.58 -28.41 -5.77
C ALA A 505 8.03 -27.39 -6.79
N PHE A 506 6.89 -26.78 -6.51
CA PHE A 506 6.23 -25.79 -7.35
C PHE A 506 6.32 -24.40 -6.68
N GLY A 507 6.45 -23.34 -7.49
CA GLY A 507 6.77 -21.99 -7.05
C GLY A 507 5.68 -21.25 -6.27
N ALA A 508 5.69 -19.92 -6.35
CA ALA A 508 4.66 -19.08 -5.73
C ALA A 508 3.28 -19.44 -6.29
N ARG A 509 2.30 -19.57 -5.41
CA ARG A 509 0.97 -20.08 -5.73
C ARG A 509 -0.01 -18.95 -5.87
N GLU A 510 -0.76 -19.00 -6.94
CA GLU A 510 -1.79 -18.03 -7.27
C GLU A 510 -3.18 -18.50 -6.81
N ASP A 511 -3.35 -19.82 -6.54
CA ASP A 511 -4.57 -20.41 -6.06
C ASP A 511 -4.34 -21.29 -4.84
N ASP A 512 -5.43 -21.65 -4.15
CA ASP A 512 -5.45 -22.59 -3.05
C ASP A 512 -4.95 -23.96 -3.49
N VAL A 513 -4.36 -24.71 -2.59
CA VAL A 513 -3.90 -26.09 -2.85
C VAL A 513 -4.48 -27.03 -1.83
N ALA A 514 -5.22 -28.01 -2.29
CA ALA A 514 -5.55 -29.20 -1.54
C ALA A 514 -4.77 -30.41 -2.10
N LEU A 515 -4.02 -31.08 -1.26
CA LEU A 515 -3.24 -32.26 -1.61
C LEU A 515 -3.54 -33.38 -0.61
N VAL A 516 -4.01 -34.51 -1.10
CA VAL A 516 -4.23 -35.71 -0.30
C VAL A 516 -3.42 -36.86 -0.87
N VAL A 517 -2.55 -37.43 -0.07
CA VAL A 517 -1.74 -38.59 -0.44
C VAL A 517 -2.20 -39.79 0.40
N VAL A 518 -2.47 -40.90 -0.26
CA VAL A 518 -2.92 -42.14 0.39
C VAL A 518 -1.97 -43.26 0.05
N ARG A 519 -1.48 -43.98 1.06
CA ARG A 519 -0.67 -45.18 0.90
C ARG A 519 -1.34 -46.34 1.59
N ARG A 520 -1.49 -47.45 0.85
CA ARG A 520 -1.92 -48.72 1.50
C ARG A 520 -0.73 -49.32 2.26
N THR A 521 -0.91 -49.58 3.56
CA THR A 521 0.16 -50.19 4.37
C THR A 521 0.43 -51.61 3.94
N LEU A 522 1.65 -52.09 4.15
CA LEU A 522 1.98 -53.50 4.05
C LEU A 522 1.31 -54.24 5.20
N ASP A 523 0.60 -55.33 4.92
CA ASP A 523 0.08 -56.21 5.98
C ASP A 523 1.23 -56.67 6.87
N ALA A 524 1.14 -56.42 8.16
CA ALA A 524 2.17 -56.83 9.14
C ALA A 524 2.41 -58.36 9.18
N ASP A 525 1.49 -59.13 8.60
CA ASP A 525 1.57 -60.60 8.53
C ASP A 525 2.37 -61.16 7.32
N SER A 526 2.76 -60.34 6.35
CA SER A 526 3.52 -60.80 5.17
C SER A 526 5.04 -60.70 5.31
N ALA A 527 5.55 -60.18 6.42
CA ALA A 527 7.00 -60.06 6.70
C ALA A 527 7.58 -61.30 7.45
N GLY A 528 6.81 -62.38 7.56
CA GLY A 528 7.16 -63.59 8.30
C GLY A 528 7.00 -64.92 7.52
N ALA A 529 7.06 -64.90 6.19
CA ALA A 529 7.07 -66.12 5.38
C ALA A 529 8.30 -66.22 4.49
#